data_ca0106074db9ff3ba2f1ecb17d2db863
#
_entry.id   ca0106074db9ff3ba2f1ecb17d2db863
#
_cell.length_a   1.000
_cell.length_b   1.000
_cell.length_c   1.000
_cell.angle_alpha   90.00
_cell.angle_beta   90.00
_cell.angle_gamma   90.00
#
_symmetry.space_group_name_H-M   'P 1'
#
loop_
_entity.id
_entity.type
_entity.pdbx_description
1 polymer ?
#
loop_
_entity_poly.entity_id
_entity_poly.type
_entity_poly.pdbx_seq_one_letter_code
_entity_poly.pdbx_strand_id
1 'polypeptide(L)'
;MVRKRGAARPPDFESIVTDPSQSFKWHQHDCPSNIARWNYHPEYEIHLITRTHGRQFVGDYIGEFSPGNLVLTGSSLPHNWMSDLKPGEVIEGRDIVIQFAPDLLGSRADVFPELANLKPFLTDALRGFEFFGDAARRGADLMRFIGAASGFSAWRYFLSSSICLRAHPRRRSLLLPTMRPPSIRRRSASCMMSFRISSTTFRGRSGCRRRPRSPE
;
A
#
# COMPACT_ATOMS: atom_id res chain seq x y z
N MET A 1 45.00 -7.35 -12.18
CA MET A 1 43.99 -6.41 -12.65
C MET A 1 42.73 -6.55 -11.76
N VAL A 2 42.55 -5.70 -10.75
CA VAL A 2 41.40 -5.75 -9.83
C VAL A 2 40.21 -5.12 -10.56
N ARG A 3 39.20 -5.92 -10.91
CA ARG A 3 37.94 -5.40 -11.45
C ARG A 3 37.30 -4.50 -10.37
N LYS A 4 37.23 -3.19 -10.61
CA LYS A 4 36.40 -2.27 -9.82
C LYS A 4 34.99 -2.87 -9.79
N ARG A 5 34.52 -3.28 -8.59
CA ARG A 5 33.12 -3.60 -8.38
C ARG A 5 32.31 -2.34 -8.75
N GLY A 6 31.52 -2.42 -9.81
CA GLY A 6 30.63 -1.33 -10.18
C GLY A 6 29.77 -0.98 -8.95
N ALA A 7 29.66 0.30 -8.63
CA ALA A 7 28.77 0.76 -7.59
C ALA A 7 27.35 0.25 -7.91
N ALA A 8 26.69 -0.36 -6.93
CA ALA A 8 25.31 -0.79 -7.09
C ALA A 8 24.44 0.43 -7.47
N ARG A 9 23.61 0.28 -8.49
CA ARG A 9 22.72 1.36 -8.91
C ARG A 9 21.77 1.71 -7.75
N PRO A 10 21.61 3.00 -7.39
CA PRO A 10 20.65 3.39 -6.36
C PRO A 10 19.24 3.04 -6.78
N PRO A 11 18.31 2.82 -5.83
CA PRO A 11 16.92 2.55 -6.14
C PRO A 11 16.26 3.79 -6.78
N ASP A 12 15.41 3.55 -7.78
CA ASP A 12 14.63 4.59 -8.44
C ASP A 12 13.43 4.99 -7.54
N PHE A 13 13.08 6.27 -7.53
CA PHE A 13 11.84 6.71 -6.89
C PHE A 13 10.64 6.35 -7.77
N GLU A 14 9.64 5.71 -7.18
CA GLU A 14 8.36 5.44 -7.83
C GLU A 14 7.27 6.35 -7.25
N SER A 15 6.52 7.01 -8.13
CA SER A 15 5.37 7.82 -7.72
C SER A 15 4.11 6.99 -7.79
N ILE A 16 3.53 6.69 -6.62
CA ILE A 16 2.26 5.96 -6.55
C ILE A 16 1.11 6.95 -6.68
N VAL A 17 0.31 6.76 -7.73
CA VAL A 17 -0.92 7.53 -7.95
C VAL A 17 -2.10 6.72 -7.45
N THR A 18 -2.77 7.23 -6.43
CA THR A 18 -4.00 6.66 -5.87
C THR A 18 -5.20 7.47 -6.37
N ASP A 19 -6.29 6.80 -6.71
CA ASP A 19 -7.57 7.45 -7.01
C ASP A 19 -8.02 8.25 -5.77
N PRO A 20 -8.40 9.54 -5.91
CA PRO A 20 -8.86 10.36 -4.77
C PRO A 20 -10.08 9.80 -4.03
N SER A 21 -10.86 8.94 -4.66
CA SER A 21 -12.00 8.24 -4.04
C SER A 21 -11.60 6.99 -3.23
N GLN A 22 -10.31 6.60 -3.24
CA GLN A 22 -9.81 5.39 -2.61
C GLN A 22 -8.77 5.71 -1.54
N SER A 23 -8.83 5.01 -0.42
CA SER A 23 -7.87 5.18 0.68
C SER A 23 -6.59 4.36 0.49
N PHE A 24 -6.62 3.36 -0.37
CA PHE A 24 -5.50 2.51 -0.74
C PHE A 24 -5.64 2.11 -2.21
N LYS A 25 -4.54 1.71 -2.83
CA LYS A 25 -4.50 1.20 -4.19
C LYS A 25 -4.37 -0.32 -4.16
N TRP A 26 -5.29 -1.02 -4.82
CA TRP A 26 -5.17 -2.44 -5.14
C TRP A 26 -4.92 -2.58 -6.64
N HIS A 27 -3.96 -3.40 -7.02
CA HIS A 27 -3.70 -3.70 -8.43
C HIS A 27 -3.06 -5.07 -8.60
N GLN A 28 -3.09 -5.57 -9.83
CA GLN A 28 -2.48 -6.81 -10.25
C GLN A 28 -1.55 -6.52 -11.41
N HIS A 29 -0.39 -7.18 -11.43
CA HIS A 29 0.57 -7.01 -12.51
C HIS A 29 0.81 -8.31 -13.24
N ASP A 30 1.08 -8.16 -14.52
CA ASP A 30 1.66 -9.20 -15.36
C ASP A 30 3.19 -9.11 -15.31
N CYS A 31 3.87 -10.17 -15.74
CA CYS A 31 5.32 -10.18 -15.85
C CYS A 31 5.73 -10.68 -17.26
N PRO A 32 6.65 -10.00 -17.95
CA PRO A 32 7.44 -8.86 -17.51
C PRO A 32 6.63 -7.56 -17.41
N SER A 33 7.00 -6.71 -16.45
CA SER A 33 6.38 -5.41 -16.25
C SER A 33 7.44 -4.31 -16.34
N ASN A 34 7.10 -3.20 -16.96
CA ASN A 34 8.00 -2.03 -17.09
C ASN A 34 8.30 -1.35 -15.73
N ILE A 35 7.45 -1.62 -14.72
CA ILE A 35 7.63 -1.09 -13.36
C ILE A 35 8.40 -2.04 -12.45
N ALA A 36 8.62 -3.30 -12.84
CA ALA A 36 9.40 -4.28 -12.07
C ALA A 36 10.89 -3.95 -12.11
N ARG A 37 11.32 -3.05 -11.24
CA ARG A 37 12.71 -2.59 -11.09
C ARG A 37 13.03 -2.31 -9.63
N TRP A 38 14.30 -2.17 -9.32
CA TRP A 38 14.77 -1.75 -8.01
C TRP A 38 14.30 -0.33 -7.71
N ASN A 39 13.22 -0.19 -6.91
CA ASN A 39 12.55 1.07 -6.62
C ASN A 39 12.20 1.21 -5.15
N TYR A 40 11.72 2.41 -4.77
CA TYR A 40 11.15 2.70 -3.47
C TYR A 40 10.07 3.78 -3.60
N HIS A 41 9.12 3.78 -2.68
CA HIS A 41 8.04 4.76 -2.58
C HIS A 41 7.63 5.01 -1.11
N PRO A 42 6.96 6.13 -0.77
CA PRO A 42 6.59 6.46 0.61
C PRO A 42 5.52 5.56 1.22
N GLU A 43 4.73 4.87 0.40
CA GLU A 43 3.65 4.02 0.84
C GLU A 43 4.19 2.72 1.48
N TYR A 44 3.39 2.10 2.34
CA TYR A 44 3.52 0.68 2.66
C TYR A 44 2.97 -0.14 1.50
N GLU A 45 3.55 -1.32 1.29
CA GLU A 45 3.09 -2.22 0.26
C GLU A 45 2.94 -3.65 0.79
N ILE A 46 1.75 -4.24 0.59
CA ILE A 46 1.54 -5.68 0.77
C ILE A 46 1.63 -6.31 -0.62
N HIS A 47 2.60 -7.18 -0.81
CA HIS A 47 2.91 -7.84 -2.08
C HIS A 47 2.67 -9.34 -1.98
N LEU A 48 1.78 -9.87 -2.80
CA LEU A 48 1.47 -11.29 -2.91
C LEU A 48 1.89 -11.82 -4.27
N ILE A 49 2.81 -12.76 -4.30
CA ILE A 49 3.10 -13.52 -5.52
C ILE A 49 2.03 -14.59 -5.70
N THR A 50 1.33 -14.55 -6.84
CA THR A 50 0.28 -15.52 -7.19
C THR A 50 0.78 -16.61 -8.12
N ARG A 51 1.79 -16.30 -8.94
CA ARG A 51 2.36 -17.19 -9.95
C ARG A 51 3.88 -17.03 -10.03
N THR A 52 4.53 -18.01 -10.63
CA THR A 52 5.98 -18.05 -10.93
C THR A 52 6.90 -18.09 -9.69
N HIS A 53 8.17 -18.28 -9.95
CA HIS A 53 9.26 -18.32 -8.99
C HIS A 53 10.30 -17.28 -9.36
N GLY A 54 11.21 -16.97 -8.45
CA GLY A 54 12.28 -16.04 -8.72
C GLY A 54 12.96 -15.54 -7.45
N ARG A 55 13.58 -14.37 -7.54
CA ARG A 55 14.29 -13.74 -6.42
C ARG A 55 13.65 -12.44 -6.00
N GLN A 56 13.53 -12.25 -4.69
CA GLN A 56 13.07 -11.02 -4.06
C GLN A 56 14.23 -10.28 -3.43
N PHE A 57 14.17 -8.96 -3.54
CA PHE A 57 15.11 -8.02 -2.97
C PHE A 57 14.32 -7.04 -2.12
N VAL A 58 14.59 -6.96 -0.82
CA VAL A 58 13.90 -6.05 0.10
C VAL A 58 14.94 -5.46 1.04
N GLY A 59 15.29 -4.19 0.84
CA GLY A 59 16.43 -3.57 1.53
C GLY A 59 17.73 -4.31 1.22
N ASP A 60 18.35 -4.86 2.25
CA ASP A 60 19.58 -5.68 2.15
C ASP A 60 19.30 -7.20 2.08
N TYR A 61 18.04 -7.59 2.18
CA TYR A 61 17.65 -8.99 2.07
C TYR A 61 17.54 -9.43 0.60
N ILE A 62 18.10 -10.60 0.32
CA ILE A 62 17.94 -11.30 -0.94
C ILE A 62 17.46 -12.71 -0.63
N GLY A 63 16.35 -13.11 -1.22
CA GLY A 63 15.77 -14.44 -1.05
C GLY A 63 15.06 -14.93 -2.29
N GLU A 64 14.63 -16.18 -2.25
CA GLU A 64 13.79 -16.78 -3.28
C GLU A 64 12.33 -16.60 -2.93
N PHE A 65 11.47 -16.54 -3.95
CA PHE A 65 10.04 -16.58 -3.78
C PHE A 65 9.38 -17.66 -4.64
N SER A 66 8.19 -18.06 -4.22
CA SER A 66 7.29 -18.95 -4.95
C SER A 66 5.84 -18.47 -4.80
N PRO A 67 4.88 -19.03 -5.54
CA PRO A 67 3.46 -18.68 -5.36
C PRO A 67 3.02 -18.82 -3.89
N GLY A 68 2.33 -17.79 -3.40
CA GLY A 68 1.94 -17.65 -1.99
C GLY A 68 2.93 -16.85 -1.13
N ASN A 69 4.08 -16.45 -1.68
CA ASN A 69 4.97 -15.50 -0.99
C ASN A 69 4.21 -14.20 -0.71
N LEU A 70 4.11 -13.83 0.55
CA LEU A 70 3.43 -12.63 1.03
C LEU A 70 4.38 -11.79 1.86
N VAL A 71 4.60 -10.56 1.41
CA VAL A 71 5.55 -9.63 2.02
C VAL A 71 4.86 -8.29 2.28
N LEU A 72 5.11 -7.69 3.43
CA LEU A 72 4.80 -6.28 3.71
C LEU A 72 6.11 -5.49 3.69
N THR A 73 6.26 -4.60 2.71
CA THR A 73 7.38 -3.65 2.67
C THR A 73 7.00 -2.38 3.41
N GLY A 74 7.95 -1.85 4.16
CA GLY A 74 7.80 -0.60 4.88
C GLY A 74 7.92 0.62 3.96
N SER A 75 7.43 1.75 4.46
CA SER A 75 7.56 3.04 3.78
C SER A 75 9.02 3.33 3.42
N SER A 76 9.26 3.70 2.17
CA SER A 76 10.56 4.06 1.61
C SER A 76 11.61 2.93 1.64
N LEU A 77 11.22 1.68 1.88
CA LEU A 77 12.10 0.52 1.83
C LEU A 77 12.29 0.08 0.38
N PRO A 78 13.52 0.10 -0.18
CA PRO A 78 13.76 -0.34 -1.54
C PRO A 78 13.43 -1.82 -1.73
N HIS A 79 12.78 -2.17 -2.83
CA HIS A 79 12.37 -3.54 -3.11
C HIS A 79 12.25 -3.85 -4.60
N ASN A 80 12.26 -5.14 -4.94
CA ASN A 80 12.02 -5.67 -6.29
C ASN A 80 11.76 -7.17 -6.25
N TRP A 81 10.94 -7.67 -7.15
CA TRP A 81 10.73 -9.10 -7.42
C TRP A 81 11.08 -9.44 -8.86
N MET A 82 12.08 -10.28 -9.04
CA MET A 82 12.57 -10.73 -10.34
C MET A 82 12.13 -12.16 -10.59
N SER A 83 11.17 -12.36 -11.49
CA SER A 83 10.70 -13.68 -11.90
C SER A 83 11.67 -14.36 -12.86
N ASP A 84 11.82 -15.67 -12.72
CA ASP A 84 12.58 -16.50 -13.63
C ASP A 84 11.70 -16.82 -14.85
N LEU A 85 11.87 -16.05 -15.93
CA LEU A 85 11.10 -16.18 -17.16
C LEU A 85 11.95 -16.78 -18.28
N LYS A 86 11.33 -17.59 -19.13
CA LYS A 86 11.91 -18.00 -20.41
C LYS A 86 11.83 -16.83 -21.40
N PRO A 87 12.68 -16.78 -22.42
CA PRO A 87 12.59 -15.77 -23.48
C PRO A 87 11.19 -15.76 -24.11
N GLY A 88 10.54 -14.59 -24.11
CA GLY A 88 9.21 -14.38 -24.67
C GLY A 88 8.03 -14.87 -23.80
N GLU A 89 8.30 -15.39 -22.61
CA GLU A 89 7.25 -15.80 -21.66
C GLU A 89 6.59 -14.59 -21.02
N VAL A 90 5.26 -14.64 -20.92
CA VAL A 90 4.43 -13.67 -20.20
C VAL A 90 3.61 -14.42 -19.17
N ILE A 91 3.63 -13.94 -17.93
CA ILE A 91 2.85 -14.47 -16.82
C ILE A 91 1.77 -13.44 -16.47
N GLU A 92 0.55 -13.70 -16.88
CA GLU A 92 -0.61 -12.87 -16.51
C GLU A 92 -0.94 -13.00 -15.04
N GLY A 93 -1.24 -11.87 -14.38
CA GLY A 93 -1.61 -11.84 -12.99
C GLY A 93 -0.53 -12.42 -12.07
N ARG A 94 0.74 -12.13 -12.34
CA ARG A 94 1.89 -12.62 -11.57
C ARG A 94 1.77 -12.30 -10.08
N ASP A 95 1.31 -11.10 -9.74
CA ASP A 95 1.18 -10.66 -8.35
C ASP A 95 -0.06 -9.80 -8.11
N ILE A 96 -0.38 -9.64 -6.84
CA ILE A 96 -1.36 -8.70 -6.33
C ILE A 96 -0.65 -7.78 -5.34
N VAL A 97 -0.88 -6.47 -5.49
CA VAL A 97 -0.24 -5.44 -4.68
C VAL A 97 -1.28 -4.53 -4.07
N ILE A 98 -1.09 -4.21 -2.78
CA ILE A 98 -1.86 -3.19 -2.07
C ILE A 98 -0.89 -2.14 -1.54
N GLN A 99 -1.07 -0.88 -1.97
CA GLN A 99 -0.27 0.25 -1.52
C GLN A 99 -1.15 1.22 -0.74
N PHE A 100 -0.64 1.71 0.40
CA PHE A 100 -1.36 2.63 1.26
C PHE A 100 -0.43 3.62 1.97
N ALA A 101 -0.94 4.83 2.19
CA ALA A 101 -0.17 5.90 2.82
C ALA A 101 0.19 5.56 4.28
N PRO A 102 1.37 5.99 4.76
CA PRO A 102 1.83 5.69 6.14
C PRO A 102 0.90 6.19 7.25
N ASP A 103 0.15 7.24 6.98
CA ASP A 103 -0.78 7.85 7.93
C ASP A 103 -2.18 7.22 7.91
N LEU A 104 -2.49 6.36 6.93
CA LEU A 104 -3.82 5.79 6.77
C LEU A 104 -4.28 5.00 8.00
N LEU A 105 -3.44 4.13 8.54
CA LEU A 105 -3.79 3.27 9.67
C LEU A 105 -3.18 3.74 11.00
N GLY A 106 -2.05 4.46 10.96
CA GLY A 106 -1.31 4.84 12.17
C GLY A 106 -1.73 6.17 12.79
N SER A 107 -2.20 7.12 11.97
CA SER A 107 -2.52 8.49 12.41
C SER A 107 -4.02 8.73 12.63
N ARG A 108 -4.85 7.73 12.41
CA ARG A 108 -6.31 7.81 12.59
C ARG A 108 -6.80 7.19 13.90
N ALA A 109 -5.88 6.89 14.82
CA ALA A 109 -6.22 6.33 16.14
C ALA A 109 -6.95 7.33 17.05
N ASP A 110 -6.89 8.61 16.76
CA ASP A 110 -7.70 9.66 17.37
C ASP A 110 -9.19 9.54 17.01
N VAL A 111 -9.49 9.05 15.80
CA VAL A 111 -10.85 8.83 15.31
C VAL A 111 -11.31 7.38 15.55
N PHE A 112 -10.41 6.43 15.37
CA PHE A 112 -10.64 5.00 15.54
C PHE A 112 -9.59 4.41 16.49
N PRO A 113 -9.85 4.42 17.82
CA PRO A 113 -8.91 3.92 18.84
C PRO A 113 -8.44 2.48 18.59
N GLU A 114 -9.27 1.66 17.92
CA GLU A 114 -8.96 0.27 17.56
C GLU A 114 -7.74 0.17 16.62
N LEU A 115 -7.45 1.23 15.85
CA LEU A 115 -6.30 1.30 14.95
C LEU A 115 -4.99 1.60 15.70
N ALA A 116 -5.06 2.06 16.96
CA ALA A 116 -3.85 2.37 17.76
C ALA A 116 -2.88 1.19 17.82
N ASN A 117 -3.39 -0.03 17.87
CA ASN A 117 -2.60 -1.26 17.91
C ASN A 117 -1.88 -1.59 16.58
N LEU A 118 -2.24 -0.95 15.47
CA LEU A 118 -1.56 -1.15 14.18
C LEU A 118 -0.29 -0.30 14.07
N LYS A 119 -0.19 0.80 14.79
CA LYS A 119 0.98 1.71 14.72
C LYS A 119 2.30 1.03 15.08
N PRO A 120 2.44 0.29 16.20
CA PRO A 120 3.68 -0.45 16.48
C PRO A 120 4.01 -1.47 15.41
N PHE A 121 3.01 -2.23 14.93
CA PHE A 121 3.20 -3.20 13.86
C PHE A 121 3.73 -2.56 12.57
N LEU A 122 3.19 -1.41 12.16
CA LEU A 122 3.66 -0.67 10.98
C LEU A 122 5.06 -0.08 11.20
N THR A 123 5.38 0.36 12.43
CA THR A 123 6.72 0.82 12.76
C THR A 123 7.75 -0.31 12.61
N ASP A 124 7.43 -1.50 13.10
CA ASP A 124 8.29 -2.68 12.93
C ASP A 124 8.36 -3.12 11.47
N ALA A 125 7.27 -2.98 10.71
CA ALA A 125 7.20 -3.30 9.29
C ALA A 125 8.08 -2.41 8.39
N LEU A 126 8.64 -1.30 8.89
CA LEU A 126 9.68 -0.54 8.19
C LEU A 126 10.91 -1.40 7.84
N ARG A 127 11.07 -2.54 8.48
CA ARG A 127 12.12 -3.51 8.22
C ARG A 127 11.76 -4.57 7.17
N GLY A 128 10.55 -4.52 6.65
CA GLY A 128 9.97 -5.56 5.80
C GLY A 128 9.62 -6.81 6.60
N PHE A 129 8.46 -7.38 6.33
CA PHE A 129 8.03 -8.65 6.90
C PHE A 129 7.64 -9.64 5.82
N GLU A 130 8.13 -10.85 5.92
CA GLU A 130 7.62 -12.00 5.15
C GLU A 130 6.76 -12.88 6.07
N PHE A 131 5.58 -13.25 5.58
CA PHE A 131 4.59 -14.03 6.31
C PHE A 131 4.55 -15.48 5.83
N PHE A 132 4.28 -16.40 6.75
CA PHE A 132 4.28 -17.83 6.50
C PHE A 132 3.03 -18.51 7.04
N GLY A 133 2.74 -19.71 6.51
CA GLY A 133 1.68 -20.58 7.04
C GLY A 133 0.29 -19.94 6.94
N ASP A 134 -0.49 -19.98 8.01
CA ASP A 134 -1.87 -19.46 8.05
C ASP A 134 -1.95 -17.96 7.82
N ALA A 135 -0.97 -17.19 8.30
CA ALA A 135 -0.92 -15.76 8.07
C ALA A 135 -0.85 -15.44 6.58
N ALA A 136 0.06 -16.10 5.86
CA ALA A 136 0.22 -15.91 4.42
C ALA A 136 -1.04 -16.35 3.65
N ARG A 137 -1.60 -17.53 3.97
CA ARG A 137 -2.81 -18.02 3.32
C ARG A 137 -3.99 -17.08 3.49
N ARG A 138 -4.33 -16.71 4.75
CA ARG A 138 -5.46 -15.82 5.04
C ARG A 138 -5.24 -14.40 4.47
N GLY A 139 -4.00 -13.89 4.55
CA GLY A 139 -3.64 -12.61 3.94
C GLY A 139 -3.87 -12.63 2.43
N ALA A 140 -3.41 -13.70 1.75
CA ALA A 140 -3.60 -13.89 0.32
C ALA A 140 -5.08 -13.94 -0.09
N ASP A 141 -5.92 -14.65 0.68
CA ASP A 141 -7.36 -14.72 0.40
C ASP A 141 -8.04 -13.36 0.56
N LEU A 142 -7.69 -12.62 1.63
CA LEU A 142 -8.21 -11.28 1.85
C LEU A 142 -7.79 -10.30 0.73
N MET A 143 -6.56 -10.39 0.24
CA MET A 143 -6.08 -9.58 -0.89
C MET A 143 -6.87 -9.86 -2.18
N ARG A 144 -7.24 -11.12 -2.44
CA ARG A 144 -8.11 -11.49 -3.57
C ARG A 144 -9.52 -10.95 -3.40
N PHE A 145 -10.10 -11.03 -2.19
CA PHE A 145 -11.42 -10.47 -1.91
C PHE A 145 -11.47 -8.96 -2.06
N ILE A 146 -10.39 -8.24 -1.76
CA ILE A 146 -10.30 -6.80 -1.99
C ILE A 146 -10.47 -6.49 -3.48
N GLY A 147 -9.78 -7.22 -4.36
CA GLY A 147 -9.88 -7.02 -5.82
C GLY A 147 -11.26 -7.31 -6.41
N ALA A 148 -12.05 -8.18 -5.75
CA ALA A 148 -13.42 -8.50 -6.16
C ALA A 148 -14.48 -7.59 -5.50
N ALA A 149 -14.08 -6.66 -4.64
CA ALA A 149 -14.95 -5.79 -3.86
C ALA A 149 -14.76 -4.32 -4.22
N SER A 150 -15.69 -3.48 -3.78
CA SER A 150 -15.60 -2.02 -3.94
C SER A 150 -16.07 -1.29 -2.67
N GLY A 151 -15.75 -0.01 -2.57
CA GLY A 151 -16.20 0.87 -1.49
C GLY A 151 -15.88 0.30 -0.10
N PHE A 152 -16.88 0.35 0.80
CA PHE A 152 -16.71 -0.09 2.19
C PHE A 152 -16.41 -1.61 2.32
N SER A 153 -16.87 -2.43 1.38
CA SER A 153 -16.54 -3.87 1.38
C SER A 153 -15.05 -4.11 1.14
N ALA A 154 -14.43 -3.41 0.19
CA ALA A 154 -12.99 -3.47 -0.02
C ALA A 154 -12.21 -2.96 1.20
N TRP A 155 -12.65 -1.86 1.81
CA TRP A 155 -12.09 -1.31 3.04
C TRP A 155 -12.14 -2.31 4.19
N ARG A 156 -13.26 -2.98 4.40
CA ARG A 156 -13.39 -4.03 5.42
C ARG A 156 -12.37 -5.16 5.24
N TYR A 157 -12.20 -5.66 4.02
CA TYR A 157 -11.21 -6.70 3.75
C TYR A 157 -9.77 -6.21 3.94
N PHE A 158 -9.48 -4.96 3.58
CA PHE A 158 -8.18 -4.34 3.81
C PHE A 158 -7.85 -4.24 5.31
N LEU A 159 -8.78 -3.77 6.14
CA LEU A 159 -8.61 -3.75 7.60
C LEU A 159 -8.43 -5.18 8.16
N SER A 160 -9.26 -6.12 7.71
CA SER A 160 -9.15 -7.53 8.13
C SER A 160 -7.79 -8.12 7.77
N SER A 161 -7.24 -7.81 6.61
CA SER A 161 -5.90 -8.21 6.19
C SER A 161 -4.84 -7.63 7.14
N SER A 162 -4.87 -6.33 7.40
CA SER A 162 -3.91 -5.65 8.28
C SER A 162 -3.93 -6.21 9.71
N ILE A 163 -5.12 -6.50 10.25
CA ILE A 163 -5.30 -7.10 11.58
C ILE A 163 -4.81 -8.55 11.58
N CYS A 164 -5.14 -9.33 10.56
CA CYS A 164 -4.70 -10.71 10.40
C CYS A 164 -3.17 -10.80 10.39
N LEU A 165 -2.51 -10.00 9.57
CA LEU A 165 -1.04 -9.99 9.46
C LEU A 165 -0.38 -9.57 10.76
N ARG A 166 -0.95 -8.60 11.48
CA ARG A 166 -0.46 -8.19 12.80
C ARG A 166 -0.55 -9.31 13.84
N ALA A 167 -1.67 -10.02 13.88
CA ALA A 167 -1.98 -10.99 14.94
C ALA A 167 -1.14 -12.27 14.84
N HIS A 168 -0.53 -12.58 13.71
CA HIS A 168 0.18 -13.83 13.52
C HIS A 168 1.67 -13.71 13.82
N PRO A 169 2.22 -14.57 14.72
CA PRO A 169 3.64 -14.54 15.09
C PRO A 169 4.57 -15.09 14.00
N ARG A 170 4.06 -15.87 13.06
CA ARG A 170 4.86 -16.50 11.98
C ARG A 170 5.16 -15.50 10.87
N ARG A 171 6.04 -14.55 11.18
CA ARG A 171 6.63 -13.59 10.24
C ARG A 171 8.13 -13.48 10.48
N ARG A 172 8.88 -13.16 9.44
CA ARG A 172 10.32 -12.90 9.48
C ARG A 172 10.58 -11.45 9.10
N SER A 173 11.39 -10.74 9.91
CA SER A 173 11.94 -9.45 9.50
C SER A 173 12.97 -9.67 8.39
N LEU A 174 12.91 -8.88 7.33
CA LEU A 174 13.80 -9.01 6.17
C LEU A 174 15.08 -8.19 6.34
N LEU A 175 15.03 -6.98 6.93
CA LEU A 175 16.27 -6.25 7.22
C LEU A 175 17.05 -6.89 8.37
N LEU A 176 18.38 -6.92 8.23
CA LEU A 176 19.27 -7.31 9.31
C LEU A 176 19.13 -6.38 10.53
N PRO A 177 19.36 -6.89 11.76
CA PRO A 177 19.23 -6.09 12.99
C PRO A 177 20.12 -4.84 13.00
N THR A 178 21.25 -4.89 12.32
CA THR A 178 22.24 -3.81 12.21
C THR A 178 21.84 -2.70 11.25
N MET A 179 20.91 -2.97 10.33
CA MET A 179 20.44 -1.98 9.36
C MET A 179 19.34 -1.13 9.98
N ARG A 180 19.46 0.18 9.82
CA ARG A 180 18.38 1.10 10.20
C ARG A 180 17.35 1.16 9.07
N PRO A 181 16.06 1.03 9.35
CA PRO A 181 15.05 1.28 8.34
C PRO A 181 15.15 2.73 7.84
N PRO A 182 14.73 3.00 6.59
CA PRO A 182 14.74 4.35 6.06
C PRO A 182 13.93 5.29 6.96
N SER A 183 14.46 6.48 7.18
CA SER A 183 13.76 7.51 7.97
C SER A 183 12.55 8.00 7.19
N ILE A 184 11.36 7.95 7.77
CA ILE A 184 10.15 8.57 7.22
C ILE A 184 10.38 10.09 7.26
N ARG A 185 10.79 10.70 6.15
CA ARG A 185 10.74 12.15 6.02
C ARG A 185 9.28 12.57 6.05
N ARG A 186 8.85 13.21 7.14
CA ARG A 186 7.59 13.94 7.14
C ARG A 186 7.68 14.95 6.00
N ARG A 187 6.89 14.79 4.94
CA ARG A 187 6.61 15.89 4.04
C ARG A 187 5.99 16.98 4.91
N SER A 188 6.67 18.10 5.06
CA SER A 188 6.05 19.30 5.61
C SER A 188 4.76 19.52 4.83
N ALA A 189 3.67 19.70 5.54
CA ALA A 189 2.33 19.95 5.00
C ALA A 189 2.28 21.35 4.37
N SER A 190 3.04 21.58 3.30
CA SER A 190 3.14 22.83 2.56
C SER A 190 2.69 22.62 1.11
N CYS A 191 1.59 21.89 0.95
CA CYS A 191 0.74 21.95 -0.22
C CYS A 191 -0.71 21.85 0.25
N MET A 192 -1.11 22.77 1.14
CA MET A 192 -2.51 23.10 1.27
C MET A 192 -2.88 23.83 -0.02
N MET A 193 -3.52 23.10 -0.95
CA MET A 193 -4.40 23.74 -1.92
C MET A 193 -5.41 24.56 -1.12
N SER A 194 -5.25 25.87 -1.16
CA SER A 194 -6.24 26.84 -0.68
C SER A 194 -7.49 26.69 -1.54
N PHE A 195 -8.37 25.81 -1.14
CA PHE A 195 -9.77 25.87 -1.60
C PHE A 195 -10.36 27.12 -0.92
N ARG A 196 -10.31 28.25 -1.60
CA ARG A 196 -11.18 29.40 -1.29
C ARG A 196 -12.59 28.93 -1.57
N ILE A 197 -13.32 28.60 -0.52
CA ILE A 197 -14.78 28.55 -0.56
C ILE A 197 -15.21 29.99 -0.75
N SER A 198 -15.60 30.37 -1.97
CA SER A 198 -16.33 31.60 -2.25
C SER A 198 -17.66 31.48 -1.54
N SER A 199 -17.80 32.11 -0.39
CA SER A 199 -19.09 32.30 0.28
C SER A 199 -19.91 33.31 -0.53
N THR A 200 -20.62 32.79 -1.53
CA THR A 200 -21.69 33.57 -2.18
C THR A 200 -22.84 33.64 -1.20
N THR A 201 -23.00 34.80 -0.61
CA THR A 201 -24.11 35.17 0.29
C THR A 201 -25.42 35.06 -0.49
N PHE A 202 -26.16 33.99 -0.27
CA PHE A 202 -27.52 33.86 -0.78
C PHE A 202 -28.46 34.70 0.13
N ARG A 203 -28.72 35.97 -0.25
CA ARG A 203 -29.77 36.78 0.33
C ARG A 203 -31.12 36.24 -0.13
N GLY A 204 -31.73 35.37 0.66
CA GLY A 204 -33.11 34.97 0.53
C GLY A 204 -34.05 36.14 0.84
N ARG A 205 -34.68 36.68 -0.17
CA ARG A 205 -35.89 37.55 0.02
C ARG A 205 -37.05 36.63 0.35
N SER A 206 -37.49 36.68 1.59
CA SER A 206 -38.78 36.18 2.05
C SER A 206 -39.90 37.04 1.46
N GLY A 207 -40.49 36.60 0.39
CA GLY A 207 -41.73 37.17 -0.19
C GLY A 207 -42.89 36.25 0.08
N CYS A 208 -43.53 36.44 1.22
CA CYS A 208 -44.81 35.83 1.55
C CYS A 208 -45.90 36.50 0.71
N ARG A 209 -46.36 35.91 -0.40
CA ARG A 209 -47.58 36.31 -1.11
C ARG A 209 -48.68 35.38 -0.71
N ARG A 210 -49.66 35.93 0.09
CA ARG A 210 -50.97 35.34 0.35
C ARG A 210 -51.74 35.24 -0.97
N ARG A 211 -52.30 34.08 -1.28
CA ARG A 211 -53.29 33.89 -2.33
C ARG A 211 -54.67 34.34 -1.80
N PRO A 212 -55.50 35.08 -2.59
CA PRO A 212 -56.86 35.40 -2.23
C PRO A 212 -57.74 34.15 -2.41
N ARG A 213 -58.72 34.03 -1.51
CA ARG A 213 -59.84 33.07 -1.61
C ARG A 213 -60.80 33.56 -2.69
N SER A 214 -61.20 32.70 -3.60
CA SER A 214 -62.33 32.88 -4.47
C SER A 214 -63.63 32.46 -3.75
N PRO A 215 -64.74 33.17 -3.96
CA PRO A 215 -66.04 32.81 -3.41
C PRO A 215 -66.77 31.84 -4.33
N GLU A 216 -67.68 31.09 -3.71
CA GLU A 216 -68.77 30.19 -4.12
C GLU A 216 -68.41 28.71 -3.98
#